data_456e5354a5f50b461a9877914a7d3b5c
#
_entry.id   456e5354a5f50b461a9877914a7d3b5c
#
_cell.length_a   1.000
_cell.length_b   1.000
_cell.length_c   1.000
_cell.angle_alpha   90.00
_cell.angle_beta   90.00
_cell.angle_gamma   90.00
#
_symmetry.space_group_name_H-M   'P 1'
#
loop_
_entity.id
_entity.type
_entity.pdbx_description
1 polymer ?
#
loop_
_entity_poly.entity_id
_entity_poly.type
_entity_poly.pdbx_seq_one_letter_code
_entity_poly.pdbx_strand_id
1 'polypeptide(L)'
;MKYLIVIGSGLTDRPIAEKDNRTPLEIADTPHLDQLAQKSLCGNVQTIPENFEAGNDVSLLSLLGYSPETHHGGTAPFDAVALDVPLAEDDLPLCCTFVQLQSSHNDMVMKDFTADNLPSEESRVLLDALQEQIGDPSVRFYPGRGPHNLMVIKSPAFSNTLNPPMELIGEGIRQFMPEGDEFKELVFLMNQSQIILHNHPYNRNRQKAGQDTVNSVWLWGNGRRQTLPPFSETFNKSAALVTSSLIFKGMGKSAGMDVVDIMGPNGNPASSFKGKVAAALKELDTYDTVYLHIEEIENISLKGDLDDKVLAIEDFDQEIAGPLLNALNCRDDVKMLFVENHVSSASLMKYTRDRVPFLVFPAQTGSQSAEGFDEKIVDSNKTHFKSGPQLIEAFLKDQL
;
A
#
# COMPACT_ATOMS: atom_id res chain seq x y z
N MET A 1 9.26 22.69 15.97
CA MET A 1 8.24 22.36 14.96
C MET A 1 8.10 20.85 14.88
N LYS A 2 6.91 20.32 14.91
CA LYS A 2 6.56 18.92 14.70
C LYS A 2 6.01 18.76 13.29
N TYR A 3 6.23 17.61 12.66
CA TYR A 3 5.85 17.35 11.28
C TYR A 3 4.91 16.15 11.22
N LEU A 4 3.71 16.35 10.70
CA LEU A 4 2.74 15.28 10.43
C LEU A 4 2.68 15.06 8.92
N ILE A 5 2.99 13.85 8.47
CA ILE A 5 2.88 13.47 7.06
C ILE A 5 1.74 12.47 6.96
N VAL A 6 0.65 12.89 6.34
CA VAL A 6 -0.54 12.06 6.12
C VAL A 6 -0.51 11.57 4.68
N ILE A 7 -0.43 10.26 4.51
CA ILE A 7 -0.48 9.62 3.19
C ILE A 7 -1.85 8.99 3.03
N GLY A 8 -2.65 9.54 2.12
CA GLY A 8 -3.86 8.91 1.63
C GLY A 8 -3.53 7.90 0.53
N SER A 9 -4.28 6.81 0.47
CA SER A 9 -4.14 5.85 -0.62
C SER A 9 -5.51 5.53 -1.16
N GLY A 10 -5.73 5.93 -2.42
CA GLY A 10 -6.94 5.60 -3.14
C GLY A 10 -7.98 6.71 -3.27
N LEU A 11 -7.76 7.94 -2.75
CA LEU A 11 -8.71 9.02 -2.95
C LEU A 11 -8.73 9.48 -4.41
N THR A 12 -7.55 9.66 -5.01
CA THR A 12 -7.43 10.13 -6.40
C THR A 12 -7.77 9.07 -7.43
N ASP A 13 -8.35 9.52 -8.55
CA ASP A 13 -8.74 8.68 -9.68
C ASP A 13 -8.58 9.44 -11.02
N ARG A 14 -8.88 8.78 -12.11
CA ARG A 14 -9.04 9.39 -13.42
C ARG A 14 -10.48 9.80 -13.66
N PRO A 15 -10.73 10.81 -14.51
CA PRO A 15 -12.09 11.22 -14.90
C PRO A 15 -12.88 10.04 -15.48
N ILE A 16 -14.14 9.90 -15.09
CA ILE A 16 -15.03 8.80 -15.45
C ILE A 16 -16.07 9.32 -16.44
N ALA A 17 -16.06 8.78 -17.67
CA ALA A 17 -16.92 9.25 -18.74
C ALA A 17 -18.42 9.17 -18.38
N GLU A 18 -18.86 8.13 -17.68
CA GLU A 18 -20.23 7.90 -17.27
C GLU A 18 -20.69 8.82 -16.11
N LYS A 19 -19.75 9.54 -15.50
CA LYS A 19 -19.98 10.50 -14.39
C LYS A 19 -19.66 11.94 -14.82
N ASP A 20 -19.96 12.32 -16.07
CA ASP A 20 -19.72 13.66 -16.62
C ASP A 20 -18.21 14.04 -16.63
N ASN A 21 -17.32 13.11 -16.82
CA ASN A 21 -15.86 13.27 -16.74
C ASN A 21 -15.37 13.81 -15.39
N ARG A 22 -16.09 13.52 -14.30
CA ARG A 22 -15.62 13.81 -12.94
C ARG A 22 -14.96 12.58 -12.32
N THR A 23 -14.04 12.83 -11.40
CA THR A 23 -13.45 11.79 -10.56
C THR A 23 -14.34 11.48 -9.35
N PRO A 24 -14.18 10.33 -8.67
CA PRO A 24 -14.87 10.08 -7.41
C PRO A 24 -14.61 11.16 -6.35
N LEU A 25 -13.40 11.71 -6.28
CA LEU A 25 -13.05 12.79 -5.35
C LEU A 25 -13.77 14.09 -5.69
N GLU A 26 -13.97 14.43 -6.98
CA GLU A 26 -14.78 15.57 -7.41
C GLU A 26 -16.28 15.37 -7.18
N ILE A 27 -16.75 14.13 -6.99
CA ILE A 27 -18.17 13.82 -6.76
C ILE A 27 -18.48 13.82 -5.26
N ALA A 28 -17.55 13.33 -4.43
CA ALA A 28 -17.71 13.22 -2.99
C ALA A 28 -17.89 14.56 -2.30
N ASP A 29 -18.68 14.60 -1.23
CA ASP A 29 -18.82 15.78 -0.36
C ASP A 29 -17.70 15.79 0.70
N THR A 30 -16.68 16.64 0.48
CA THR A 30 -15.44 16.66 1.27
C THR A 30 -15.15 18.03 1.89
N PRO A 31 -16.05 18.59 2.73
CA PRO A 31 -15.93 19.95 3.25
C PRO A 31 -14.70 20.20 4.12
N HIS A 32 -14.15 19.16 4.80
CA HIS A 32 -12.97 19.32 5.64
C HIS A 32 -11.68 19.32 4.81
N LEU A 33 -11.58 18.46 3.79
CA LEU A 33 -10.47 18.47 2.82
C LEU A 33 -10.45 19.80 2.05
N ASP A 34 -11.59 20.31 1.63
CA ASP A 34 -11.70 21.61 0.97
C ASP A 34 -11.26 22.75 1.89
N GLN A 35 -11.67 22.72 3.15
CA GLN A 35 -11.24 23.72 4.12
C GLN A 35 -9.72 23.64 4.39
N LEU A 36 -9.13 22.43 4.40
CA LEU A 36 -7.69 22.25 4.47
C LEU A 36 -7.02 22.85 3.24
N ALA A 37 -7.49 22.55 2.03
CA ALA A 37 -6.93 23.06 0.78
C ALA A 37 -6.93 24.60 0.72
N GLN A 38 -8.01 25.25 1.17
CA GLN A 38 -8.14 26.72 1.21
C GLN A 38 -7.13 27.39 2.16
N LYS A 39 -6.67 26.68 3.20
CA LYS A 39 -5.74 27.18 4.21
C LYS A 39 -4.30 26.66 4.03
N SER A 40 -4.04 25.95 2.95
CA SER A 40 -2.77 25.27 2.69
C SER A 40 -2.05 25.79 1.45
N LEU A 41 -0.75 25.56 1.39
CA LEU A 41 -0.04 25.54 0.12
C LEU A 41 -0.42 24.25 -0.60
N CYS A 42 -0.97 24.37 -1.82
CA CYS A 42 -1.30 23.21 -2.65
C CYS A 42 -0.30 23.05 -3.79
N GLY A 43 -0.12 21.81 -4.24
CA GLY A 43 0.76 21.47 -5.35
C GLY A 43 0.60 20.03 -5.79
N ASN A 44 1.52 19.58 -6.64
CA ASN A 44 1.53 18.20 -7.13
C ASN A 44 2.93 17.57 -7.12
N VAL A 45 2.97 16.24 -7.05
CA VAL A 45 4.23 15.49 -7.00
C VAL A 45 4.17 14.23 -7.87
N GLN A 46 5.31 13.87 -8.46
CA GLN A 46 5.53 12.56 -9.09
C GLN A 46 6.08 11.60 -8.04
N THR A 47 5.26 10.69 -7.54
CA THR A 47 5.68 9.73 -6.51
C THR A 47 6.36 8.51 -7.07
N ILE A 48 6.04 8.13 -8.31
CA ILE A 48 6.54 6.94 -9.01
C ILE A 48 7.42 7.39 -10.18
N PRO A 49 8.72 7.04 -10.20
CA PRO A 49 9.61 7.34 -11.32
C PRO A 49 9.16 6.61 -12.61
N GLU A 50 9.52 7.18 -13.77
CA GLU A 50 9.08 6.69 -15.10
C GLU A 50 9.51 5.24 -15.40
N ASN A 51 10.61 4.79 -14.82
CA ASN A 51 11.18 3.46 -15.02
C ASN A 51 10.63 2.38 -14.06
N PHE A 52 9.63 2.72 -13.24
CA PHE A 52 8.96 1.79 -12.35
C PHE A 52 7.49 1.61 -12.73
N GLU A 53 6.98 0.42 -12.49
CA GLU A 53 5.53 0.19 -12.51
C GLU A 53 4.88 0.85 -11.29
N ALA A 54 3.59 1.17 -11.43
CA ALA A 54 2.84 1.78 -10.34
C ALA A 54 2.58 0.76 -9.23
N GLY A 55 2.99 1.10 -8.00
CA GLY A 55 2.84 0.21 -6.86
C GLY A 55 3.13 0.90 -5.53
N ASN A 56 2.60 0.32 -4.47
CA ASN A 56 2.80 0.80 -3.10
C ASN A 56 4.26 0.72 -2.67
N ASP A 57 4.99 -0.27 -3.13
CA ASP A 57 6.41 -0.46 -2.83
C ASP A 57 7.29 0.68 -3.34
N VAL A 58 6.93 1.25 -4.49
CA VAL A 58 7.66 2.38 -5.10
C VAL A 58 7.19 3.71 -4.50
N SER A 59 5.87 3.95 -4.49
CA SER A 59 5.31 5.24 -4.08
C SER A 59 5.53 5.53 -2.59
N LEU A 60 5.33 4.54 -1.71
CA LEU A 60 5.53 4.70 -0.27
C LEU A 60 7.01 4.88 0.09
N LEU A 61 7.92 4.16 -0.60
CA LEU A 61 9.36 4.36 -0.43
C LEU A 61 9.77 5.79 -0.84
N SER A 62 9.21 6.29 -1.94
CA SER A 62 9.40 7.65 -2.44
C SER A 62 8.90 8.68 -1.42
N LEU A 63 7.70 8.48 -0.85
CA LEU A 63 7.11 9.37 0.17
C LEU A 63 7.74 9.21 1.56
N LEU A 64 8.45 8.12 1.82
CA LEU A 64 9.29 8.00 3.02
C LEU A 64 10.58 8.85 2.89
N GLY A 65 10.85 9.37 1.70
CA GLY A 65 11.99 10.25 1.41
C GLY A 65 13.21 9.53 0.82
N TYR A 66 13.05 8.26 0.40
CA TYR A 66 14.11 7.48 -0.23
C TYR A 66 13.85 7.29 -1.73
N SER A 67 14.92 7.45 -2.54
CA SER A 67 14.82 7.25 -4.00
C SER A 67 14.57 5.77 -4.32
N PRO A 68 13.46 5.43 -5.01
CA PRO A 68 13.24 4.06 -5.47
C PRO A 68 14.35 3.52 -6.36
N GLU A 69 14.97 4.37 -7.20
CA GLU A 69 16.06 3.96 -8.10
C GLU A 69 17.27 3.39 -7.34
N THR A 70 17.47 3.82 -6.10
CA THR A 70 18.61 3.42 -5.27
C THR A 70 18.25 2.36 -4.25
N HIS A 71 17.02 2.41 -3.71
CA HIS A 71 16.66 1.68 -2.51
C HIS A 71 15.52 0.66 -2.70
N HIS A 72 14.88 0.61 -3.88
CA HIS A 72 13.88 -0.41 -4.15
C HIS A 72 14.56 -1.75 -4.44
N GLY A 73 14.20 -2.76 -3.68
CA GLY A 73 14.76 -4.11 -3.82
C GLY A 73 13.69 -5.20 -3.88
N GLY A 74 12.46 -4.83 -4.29
CA GLY A 74 11.28 -5.70 -4.25
C GLY A 74 10.41 -5.51 -3.00
N THR A 75 9.20 -6.02 -3.03
CA THR A 75 8.21 -5.93 -1.94
C THR A 75 8.55 -6.88 -0.79
N ALA A 76 8.84 -8.14 -1.11
CA ALA A 76 9.02 -9.22 -0.12
C ALA A 76 10.16 -9.00 0.88
N PRO A 77 11.29 -8.35 0.54
CA PRO A 77 12.30 -8.00 1.54
C PRO A 77 11.79 -7.07 2.65
N PHE A 78 10.91 -6.12 2.34
CA PHE A 78 10.28 -5.27 3.34
C PHE A 78 9.25 -6.03 4.19
N ASP A 79 8.49 -6.94 3.58
CA ASP A 79 7.58 -7.82 4.31
C ASP A 79 8.32 -8.73 5.30
N ALA A 80 9.49 -9.24 4.91
CA ALA A 80 10.34 -10.02 5.81
C ALA A 80 10.76 -9.19 7.04
N VAL A 81 11.15 -7.93 6.85
CA VAL A 81 11.47 -7.02 7.96
C VAL A 81 10.24 -6.72 8.81
N ALA A 82 9.07 -6.52 8.20
CA ALA A 82 7.82 -6.26 8.91
C ALA A 82 7.42 -7.43 9.82
N LEU A 83 7.64 -8.66 9.35
CA LEU A 83 7.32 -9.92 10.03
C LEU A 83 8.44 -10.41 10.97
N ASP A 84 9.53 -9.66 11.10
CA ASP A 84 10.71 -10.03 11.88
C ASP A 84 11.33 -11.37 11.44
N VAL A 85 11.24 -11.68 10.12
CA VAL A 85 11.81 -12.88 9.52
C VAL A 85 13.28 -12.62 9.16
N PRO A 86 14.22 -13.33 9.79
CA PRO A 86 15.63 -13.19 9.46
C PRO A 86 15.91 -13.82 8.08
N LEU A 87 16.62 -13.08 7.23
CA LEU A 87 17.07 -13.55 5.92
C LEU A 87 18.58 -13.79 5.93
N ALA A 88 19.01 -14.98 5.51
CA ALA A 88 20.40 -15.30 5.21
C ALA A 88 20.79 -14.71 3.82
N GLU A 89 22.07 -14.72 3.49
CA GLU A 89 22.60 -14.15 2.24
C GLU A 89 22.05 -14.87 0.99
N ASP A 90 21.80 -16.18 1.09
CA ASP A 90 21.26 -17.02 0.05
C ASP A 90 19.72 -17.17 0.09
N ASP A 91 19.06 -16.49 1.02
CA ASP A 91 17.60 -16.47 1.10
C ASP A 91 17.02 -15.47 0.09
N LEU A 92 16.02 -15.92 -0.66
CA LEU A 92 15.21 -15.09 -1.54
C LEU A 92 13.76 -15.05 -1.02
N PRO A 93 13.31 -13.91 -0.48
CA PRO A 93 11.92 -13.75 -0.06
C PRO A 93 11.02 -13.48 -1.27
N LEU A 94 9.78 -14.01 -1.20
CA LEU A 94 8.68 -13.77 -2.11
C LEU A 94 7.41 -13.50 -1.30
N CYS A 95 6.62 -12.55 -1.73
CA CYS A 95 5.24 -12.42 -1.28
C CYS A 95 4.48 -13.68 -1.73
N CYS A 96 3.74 -14.30 -0.82
CA CYS A 96 2.95 -15.50 -1.04
C CYS A 96 1.49 -15.17 -0.75
N THR A 97 0.75 -14.78 -1.77
CA THR A 97 -0.62 -14.33 -1.63
C THR A 97 -1.60 -15.45 -1.98
N PHE A 98 -2.51 -15.77 -1.06
CA PHE A 98 -3.65 -16.63 -1.37
C PHE A 98 -4.59 -15.91 -2.32
N VAL A 99 -4.98 -16.59 -3.40
CA VAL A 99 -5.82 -16.01 -4.45
C VAL A 99 -6.94 -16.96 -4.84
N GLN A 100 -7.93 -16.39 -5.53
CA GLN A 100 -8.98 -17.14 -6.20
C GLN A 100 -8.77 -17.08 -7.71
N LEU A 101 -8.57 -18.25 -8.32
CA LEU A 101 -8.50 -18.43 -9.76
C LEU A 101 -9.81 -19.04 -10.26
N GLN A 102 -10.30 -18.58 -11.39
CA GLN A 102 -11.48 -19.09 -12.07
C GLN A 102 -11.12 -19.70 -13.43
N SER A 103 -11.65 -20.87 -13.72
CA SER A 103 -11.48 -21.49 -15.04
C SER A 103 -12.23 -20.71 -16.11
N SER A 104 -11.56 -20.37 -17.20
CA SER A 104 -12.13 -19.71 -18.36
C SER A 104 -11.57 -20.34 -19.64
N HIS A 105 -12.40 -21.03 -20.42
CA HIS A 105 -12.00 -21.71 -21.67
C HIS A 105 -10.73 -22.56 -21.51
N ASN A 106 -9.58 -22.06 -21.95
CA ASN A 106 -8.29 -22.76 -21.92
C ASN A 106 -7.29 -22.16 -20.94
N ASP A 107 -7.70 -21.26 -20.05
CA ASP A 107 -6.85 -20.58 -19.08
C ASP A 107 -7.50 -20.51 -17.70
N MET A 108 -6.71 -20.15 -16.70
CA MET A 108 -7.17 -19.71 -15.41
C MET A 108 -7.09 -18.20 -15.35
N VAL A 109 -8.13 -17.55 -14.84
CA VAL A 109 -8.22 -16.10 -14.72
C VAL A 109 -8.09 -15.70 -13.26
N MET A 110 -7.33 -14.66 -12.96
CA MET A 110 -7.25 -14.08 -11.62
C MET A 110 -8.61 -13.46 -11.27
N LYS A 111 -9.35 -14.11 -10.37
CA LYS A 111 -10.68 -13.66 -9.95
C LYS A 111 -10.60 -12.68 -8.79
N ASP A 112 -9.84 -13.02 -7.77
CA ASP A 112 -9.71 -12.21 -6.54
C ASP A 112 -8.38 -12.49 -5.85
N PHE A 113 -7.62 -11.42 -5.59
CA PHE A 113 -6.35 -11.47 -4.87
C PHE A 113 -6.52 -11.32 -3.35
N THR A 114 -7.73 -10.97 -2.89
CA THR A 114 -8.05 -10.90 -1.45
C THR A 114 -8.54 -12.22 -0.89
N ALA A 115 -8.80 -13.19 -1.77
CA ALA A 115 -9.40 -14.49 -1.43
C ALA A 115 -10.66 -14.33 -0.57
N ASP A 116 -11.56 -13.43 -0.98
CA ASP A 116 -12.80 -13.07 -0.26
C ASP A 116 -12.51 -12.47 1.13
N ASN A 117 -11.50 -11.59 1.19
CA ASN A 117 -10.98 -10.99 2.42
C ASN A 117 -10.61 -12.04 3.49
N LEU A 118 -9.88 -13.09 3.08
CA LEU A 118 -9.48 -14.22 3.90
C LEU A 118 -8.93 -13.75 5.27
N PRO A 119 -9.54 -14.16 6.41
CA PRO A 119 -9.05 -13.79 7.72
C PRO A 119 -7.65 -14.37 8.00
N SER A 120 -6.83 -13.65 8.77
CA SER A 120 -5.46 -14.09 9.08
C SER A 120 -5.39 -15.45 9.77
N GLU A 121 -6.35 -15.78 10.64
CA GLU A 121 -6.40 -17.09 11.31
C GLU A 121 -6.67 -18.24 10.33
N GLU A 122 -7.56 -18.00 9.37
CA GLU A 122 -7.91 -18.99 8.32
C GLU A 122 -6.75 -19.11 7.30
N SER A 123 -6.11 -17.99 6.94
CA SER A 123 -4.91 -17.95 6.13
C SER A 123 -3.80 -18.80 6.75
N ARG A 124 -3.59 -18.69 8.05
CA ARG A 124 -2.58 -19.46 8.78
C ARG A 124 -2.82 -20.96 8.69
N VAL A 125 -4.07 -21.41 8.83
CA VAL A 125 -4.42 -22.85 8.69
C VAL A 125 -4.07 -23.39 7.30
N LEU A 126 -4.31 -22.61 6.26
CA LEU A 126 -3.95 -22.98 4.89
C LEU A 126 -2.43 -22.96 4.67
N LEU A 127 -1.76 -21.98 5.24
CA LEU A 127 -0.30 -21.83 5.15
C LEU A 127 0.44 -22.97 5.86
N ASP A 128 -0.05 -23.37 7.05
CA ASP A 128 0.50 -24.52 7.80
C ASP A 128 0.38 -25.82 6.99
N ALA A 129 -0.72 -26.00 6.24
CA ALA A 129 -0.88 -27.15 5.34
C ALA A 129 0.12 -27.11 4.15
N LEU A 130 0.45 -25.92 3.62
CA LEU A 130 1.48 -25.77 2.60
C LEU A 130 2.86 -26.07 3.19
N GLN A 131 3.16 -25.53 4.38
CA GLN A 131 4.43 -25.79 5.07
C GLN A 131 4.64 -27.28 5.35
N GLU A 132 3.59 -28.01 5.75
CA GLU A 132 3.65 -29.45 6.03
C GLU A 132 3.89 -30.30 4.77
N GLN A 133 3.30 -29.93 3.63
CA GLN A 133 3.29 -30.77 2.44
C GLN A 133 4.35 -30.43 1.40
N ILE A 134 4.74 -29.15 1.29
CA ILE A 134 5.73 -28.68 0.30
C ILE A 134 6.83 -27.79 0.92
N GLY A 135 6.75 -27.50 2.23
CA GLY A 135 7.82 -26.80 2.93
C GLY A 135 8.97 -27.75 3.32
N ASP A 136 10.18 -27.22 3.30
CA ASP A 136 11.40 -27.91 3.76
C ASP A 136 12.43 -26.86 4.24
N PRO A 137 13.66 -27.22 4.63
CA PRO A 137 14.67 -26.23 5.04
C PRO A 137 15.04 -25.20 3.95
N SER A 138 14.77 -25.50 2.66
CA SER A 138 14.99 -24.58 1.54
C SER A 138 13.75 -23.78 1.14
N VAL A 139 12.54 -24.22 1.55
CA VAL A 139 11.25 -23.56 1.25
C VAL A 139 10.49 -23.39 2.55
N ARG A 140 10.37 -22.16 3.02
CA ARG A 140 9.75 -21.82 4.31
C ARG A 140 8.64 -20.81 4.11
N PHE A 141 7.49 -21.05 4.75
CA PHE A 141 6.33 -20.15 4.72
C PHE A 141 6.18 -19.43 6.06
N TYR A 142 5.85 -18.15 6.00
CA TYR A 142 5.67 -17.31 7.19
C TYR A 142 4.31 -16.61 7.11
N PRO A 143 3.49 -16.67 8.17
CA PRO A 143 2.19 -16.02 8.17
C PRO A 143 2.33 -14.49 8.17
N GLY A 144 1.55 -13.85 7.33
CA GLY A 144 1.43 -12.40 7.24
C GLY A 144 0.07 -11.91 7.69
N ARG A 145 -0.59 -11.11 6.86
CA ARG A 145 -1.93 -10.55 7.14
C ARG A 145 -2.94 -10.98 6.09
N GLY A 146 -4.07 -11.52 6.54
CA GLY A 146 -5.11 -11.97 5.63
C GLY A 146 -4.56 -12.95 4.60
N PRO A 147 -4.84 -12.76 3.30
CA PRO A 147 -4.31 -13.62 2.24
C PRO A 147 -2.81 -13.42 1.97
N HIS A 148 -2.23 -12.31 2.44
CA HIS A 148 -0.86 -11.90 2.13
C HIS A 148 0.14 -12.47 3.13
N ASN A 149 0.97 -13.40 2.69
CA ASN A 149 1.97 -14.11 3.48
C ASN A 149 3.36 -13.99 2.82
N LEU A 150 4.38 -14.52 3.48
CA LEU A 150 5.74 -14.54 2.96
C LEU A 150 6.19 -15.99 2.73
N MET A 151 6.88 -16.22 1.62
CA MET A 151 7.66 -17.44 1.37
C MET A 151 9.13 -17.05 1.25
N VAL A 152 10.01 -17.87 1.80
CA VAL A 152 11.47 -17.70 1.65
C VAL A 152 12.04 -18.98 1.06
N ILE A 153 12.77 -18.84 -0.05
CA ILE A 153 13.45 -19.98 -0.70
C ILE A 153 14.96 -19.76 -0.71
N LYS A 154 15.70 -20.86 -0.77
CA LYS A 154 17.14 -20.87 -1.05
C LYS A 154 17.36 -20.79 -2.55
N SER A 155 17.60 -19.60 -3.08
CA SER A 155 17.76 -19.37 -4.51
C SER A 155 18.65 -18.15 -4.80
N PRO A 156 19.37 -18.14 -5.93
CA PRO A 156 19.89 -16.90 -6.50
C PRO A 156 18.74 -15.91 -6.77
N ALA A 157 19.05 -14.62 -6.86
CA ALA A 157 18.06 -13.66 -7.31
C ALA A 157 17.63 -13.97 -8.74
N PHE A 158 16.33 -13.87 -9.00
CA PHE A 158 15.79 -13.99 -10.36
C PHE A 158 16.13 -12.76 -11.19
N SER A 159 16.20 -12.94 -12.50
CA SER A 159 16.47 -11.86 -13.46
C SER A 159 15.30 -10.85 -13.53
N ASN A 160 14.09 -11.30 -13.25
CA ASN A 160 12.87 -10.51 -13.36
C ASN A 160 12.09 -10.47 -12.04
N THR A 161 11.41 -9.36 -11.80
CA THR A 161 10.39 -9.24 -10.76
C THR A 161 9.08 -9.87 -11.24
N LEU A 162 8.43 -10.65 -10.38
CA LEU A 162 7.14 -11.27 -10.67
C LEU A 162 6.01 -10.28 -10.39
N ASN A 163 5.01 -10.27 -11.28
CA ASN A 163 3.89 -9.34 -11.23
C ASN A 163 3.01 -9.54 -9.99
N PRO A 164 2.60 -8.46 -9.32
CA PRO A 164 1.68 -8.53 -8.20
C PRO A 164 0.27 -8.97 -8.65
N PRO A 165 -0.46 -9.76 -7.85
CA PRO A 165 -1.73 -10.36 -8.25
C PRO A 165 -2.85 -9.32 -8.48
N MET A 166 -2.78 -8.15 -7.84
CA MET A 166 -3.75 -7.07 -8.02
C MET A 166 -3.75 -6.50 -9.45
N GLU A 167 -2.63 -6.54 -10.15
CA GLU A 167 -2.53 -6.08 -11.54
C GLU A 167 -3.14 -7.08 -12.55
N LEU A 168 -3.45 -8.30 -12.09
CA LEU A 168 -3.88 -9.41 -12.94
C LEU A 168 -5.38 -9.70 -12.87
N ILE A 169 -6.14 -8.89 -12.14
CA ILE A 169 -7.59 -9.08 -11.99
C ILE A 169 -8.26 -9.10 -13.36
N GLY A 170 -9.03 -10.17 -13.62
CA GLY A 170 -9.71 -10.39 -14.90
C GLY A 170 -8.82 -10.91 -16.04
N GLU A 171 -7.51 -11.00 -15.83
CA GLU A 171 -6.55 -11.47 -16.84
C GLU A 171 -6.29 -12.97 -16.73
N GLY A 172 -6.03 -13.60 -17.89
CA GLY A 172 -5.54 -14.99 -17.92
C GLY A 172 -4.11 -15.08 -17.38
N ILE A 173 -3.91 -15.95 -16.39
CA ILE A 173 -2.62 -16.00 -15.66
C ILE A 173 -1.47 -16.63 -16.45
N ARG A 174 -1.76 -17.37 -17.50
CA ARG A 174 -0.73 -18.11 -18.27
C ARG A 174 0.38 -17.20 -18.79
N GLN A 175 0.04 -16.01 -19.30
CA GLN A 175 0.99 -15.05 -19.86
C GLN A 175 1.87 -14.37 -18.79
N PHE A 176 1.47 -14.46 -17.52
CA PHE A 176 2.19 -13.88 -16.38
C PHE A 176 2.93 -14.93 -15.54
N MET A 177 2.78 -16.21 -15.89
CA MET A 177 3.57 -17.26 -15.26
C MET A 177 5.05 -17.09 -15.62
N PRO A 178 5.95 -17.20 -14.64
CA PRO A 178 7.36 -17.03 -14.92
C PRO A 178 7.89 -18.13 -15.83
N GLU A 179 8.68 -17.76 -16.83
CA GLU A 179 9.26 -18.67 -17.82
C GLU A 179 10.78 -18.78 -17.65
N GLY A 180 11.32 -19.96 -17.89
CA GLY A 180 12.74 -20.25 -17.81
C GLY A 180 13.08 -21.28 -16.73
N ASP A 181 14.31 -21.82 -16.83
CA ASP A 181 14.77 -22.91 -15.95
C ASP A 181 14.87 -22.47 -14.48
N GLU A 182 15.19 -21.21 -14.25
CA GLU A 182 15.33 -20.62 -12.92
C GLU A 182 14.01 -20.56 -12.14
N PHE A 183 12.86 -20.52 -12.84
CA PHE A 183 11.54 -20.44 -12.23
C PHE A 183 10.80 -21.76 -12.08
N LYS A 184 11.39 -22.88 -12.53
CA LYS A 184 10.72 -24.20 -12.50
C LYS A 184 10.24 -24.58 -11.10
N GLU A 185 11.03 -24.29 -10.07
CA GLU A 185 10.68 -24.56 -8.69
C GLU A 185 9.46 -23.74 -8.24
N LEU A 186 9.43 -22.45 -8.58
CA LEU A 186 8.27 -21.58 -8.24
C LEU A 186 6.98 -22.05 -8.92
N VAL A 187 7.05 -22.36 -10.22
CA VAL A 187 5.91 -22.87 -10.96
C VAL A 187 5.44 -24.20 -10.38
N PHE A 188 6.37 -25.07 -9.98
CA PHE A 188 6.05 -26.32 -9.29
C PHE A 188 5.34 -26.06 -7.96
N LEU A 189 5.84 -25.16 -7.10
CA LEU A 189 5.24 -24.82 -5.82
C LEU A 189 3.84 -24.22 -5.99
N MET A 190 3.65 -23.32 -6.95
CA MET A 190 2.33 -22.76 -7.28
C MET A 190 1.34 -23.85 -7.70
N ASN A 191 1.74 -24.78 -8.58
CA ASN A 191 0.90 -25.90 -9.01
C ASN A 191 0.60 -26.88 -7.87
N GLN A 192 1.57 -27.19 -7.01
CA GLN A 192 1.34 -28.04 -5.84
C GLN A 192 0.38 -27.39 -4.85
N SER A 193 0.48 -26.08 -4.65
CA SER A 193 -0.45 -25.35 -3.78
C SER A 193 -1.91 -25.54 -4.20
N GLN A 194 -2.19 -25.52 -5.51
CA GLN A 194 -3.54 -25.74 -6.02
C GLN A 194 -4.09 -27.13 -5.63
N ILE A 195 -3.26 -28.17 -5.73
CA ILE A 195 -3.64 -29.55 -5.36
C ILE A 195 -3.93 -29.66 -3.86
N ILE A 196 -3.06 -29.07 -3.04
CA ILE A 196 -3.18 -29.07 -1.58
C ILE A 196 -4.43 -28.32 -1.15
N LEU A 197 -4.61 -27.11 -1.64
CA LEU A 197 -5.73 -26.23 -1.31
C LEU A 197 -7.08 -26.82 -1.77
N HIS A 198 -7.12 -27.43 -2.97
CA HIS A 198 -8.33 -28.12 -3.46
C HIS A 198 -8.77 -29.23 -2.52
N ASN A 199 -7.85 -29.99 -1.96
CA ASN A 199 -8.12 -31.12 -1.07
C ASN A 199 -8.33 -30.70 0.40
N HIS A 200 -8.04 -29.46 0.76
CA HIS A 200 -8.07 -29.01 2.15
C HIS A 200 -9.51 -28.95 2.71
N PRO A 201 -9.75 -29.42 3.96
CA PRO A 201 -11.09 -29.40 4.58
C PRO A 201 -11.74 -28.03 4.60
N TYR A 202 -10.98 -26.96 4.79
CA TYR A 202 -11.43 -25.57 4.75
C TYR A 202 -12.16 -25.26 3.43
N ASN A 203 -11.53 -25.52 2.29
CA ASN A 203 -12.12 -25.29 0.98
C ASN A 203 -13.31 -26.23 0.67
N ARG A 204 -13.27 -27.46 1.15
CA ARG A 204 -14.44 -28.37 1.05
C ARG A 204 -15.65 -27.82 1.80
N ASN A 205 -15.45 -27.17 2.94
CA ASN A 205 -16.54 -26.54 3.70
C ASN A 205 -17.06 -25.30 2.98
N ARG A 206 -16.19 -24.45 2.42
CA ARG A 206 -16.59 -23.30 1.58
C ARG A 206 -17.42 -23.76 0.37
N GLN A 207 -16.97 -24.79 -0.34
CA GLN A 207 -17.72 -25.38 -1.47
C GLN A 207 -19.14 -25.84 -1.07
N LYS A 208 -19.27 -26.55 0.08
CA LYS A 208 -20.56 -26.98 0.59
C LYS A 208 -21.46 -25.81 0.97
N ALA A 209 -20.90 -24.70 1.39
CA ALA A 209 -21.59 -23.46 1.71
C ALA A 209 -21.91 -22.60 0.46
N GLY A 210 -21.51 -23.02 -0.74
CA GLY A 210 -21.67 -22.25 -1.97
C GLY A 210 -20.76 -21.02 -2.06
N GLN A 211 -19.67 -21.01 -1.29
CA GLN A 211 -18.68 -19.94 -1.29
C GLN A 211 -17.52 -20.26 -2.23
N ASP A 212 -16.86 -19.22 -2.72
CA ASP A 212 -15.64 -19.35 -3.51
C ASP A 212 -14.50 -19.95 -2.67
N THR A 213 -13.67 -20.77 -3.30
CA THR A 213 -12.53 -21.42 -2.63
C THR A 213 -11.26 -20.64 -2.80
N VAL A 214 -10.39 -20.66 -1.78
CA VAL A 214 -9.01 -20.21 -1.85
C VAL A 214 -8.21 -21.30 -2.53
N ASN A 215 -7.92 -21.16 -3.82
CA ASN A 215 -7.52 -22.30 -4.64
C ASN A 215 -6.10 -22.25 -5.21
N SER A 216 -5.35 -21.17 -4.94
CA SER A 216 -3.95 -21.06 -5.35
C SER A 216 -3.18 -20.11 -4.43
N VAL A 217 -1.86 -20.18 -4.47
CA VAL A 217 -1.00 -19.08 -4.07
C VAL A 217 -0.45 -18.38 -5.31
N TRP A 218 -0.22 -17.08 -5.21
CA TRP A 218 0.51 -16.30 -6.18
C TRP A 218 1.82 -15.81 -5.57
N LEU A 219 2.94 -16.13 -6.22
CA LEU A 219 4.29 -15.75 -5.77
C LEU A 219 4.77 -14.54 -6.56
N TRP A 220 5.19 -13.48 -5.85
CA TRP A 220 5.53 -12.21 -6.49
C TRP A 220 6.44 -11.34 -5.60
N GLY A 221 6.81 -10.16 -6.09
CA GLY A 221 7.51 -9.14 -5.29
C GLY A 221 8.88 -9.57 -4.77
N ASN A 222 9.48 -10.57 -5.43
CA ASN A 222 10.81 -11.09 -5.12
C ASN A 222 11.87 -10.00 -5.20
N GLY A 223 12.88 -10.13 -4.37
CA GLY A 223 14.00 -9.19 -4.41
C GLY A 223 15.00 -9.44 -3.30
N ARG A 224 16.00 -8.56 -3.22
CA ARG A 224 17.01 -8.59 -2.17
C ARG A 224 16.86 -7.41 -1.25
N ARG A 225 17.09 -7.66 0.04
CA ARG A 225 17.06 -6.60 1.05
C ARG A 225 18.03 -5.49 0.68
N GLN A 226 17.51 -4.27 0.54
CA GLN A 226 18.28 -3.05 0.45
C GLN A 226 18.43 -2.43 1.84
N THR A 227 19.57 -1.80 2.08
CA THR A 227 19.79 -1.05 3.32
C THR A 227 19.29 0.38 3.12
N LEU A 228 18.33 0.79 3.95
CA LEU A 228 17.94 2.18 4.04
C LEU A 228 18.83 2.91 5.06
N PRO A 229 19.37 4.08 4.74
CA PRO A 229 19.98 4.93 5.75
C PRO A 229 18.94 5.24 6.86
N PRO A 230 19.33 5.30 8.14
CA PRO A 230 18.40 5.65 9.20
C PRO A 230 17.74 7.01 8.94
N PHE A 231 16.40 7.09 9.17
CA PHE A 231 15.64 8.32 8.98
C PHE A 231 16.21 9.47 9.82
N SER A 232 16.62 9.17 11.05
CA SER A 232 17.23 10.14 11.96
C SER A 232 18.57 10.71 11.45
N GLU A 233 19.34 9.91 10.71
CA GLU A 233 20.60 10.38 10.09
C GLU A 233 20.34 11.17 8.82
N THR A 234 19.34 10.73 8.02
CA THR A 234 19.00 11.38 6.74
C THR A 234 18.37 12.75 6.93
N PHE A 235 17.44 12.87 7.89
CA PHE A 235 16.64 14.09 8.07
C PHE A 235 16.92 14.82 9.38
N ASN A 236 17.81 14.30 10.24
CA ASN A 236 18.13 14.84 11.57
C ASN A 236 16.86 15.03 12.43
N LYS A 237 15.95 14.06 12.38
CA LYS A 237 14.66 14.05 13.10
C LYS A 237 14.33 12.65 13.57
N SER A 238 13.74 12.54 14.77
CA SER A 238 13.11 11.32 15.24
C SER A 238 11.80 11.09 14.47
N ALA A 239 11.43 9.83 14.20
CA ALA A 239 10.22 9.54 13.45
C ALA A 239 9.47 8.31 13.95
N ALA A 240 8.13 8.40 13.90
CA ALA A 240 7.22 7.29 14.07
C ALA A 240 6.32 7.11 12.85
N LEU A 241 5.90 5.87 12.60
CA LEU A 241 5.01 5.50 11.51
C LEU A 241 3.76 4.80 12.07
N VAL A 242 2.59 5.38 11.83
CA VAL A 242 1.28 4.81 12.15
C VAL A 242 0.70 4.22 10.89
N THR A 243 0.64 2.88 10.80
CA THR A 243 0.18 2.18 9.58
C THR A 243 -0.40 0.81 9.88
N SER A 244 -1.34 0.37 9.05
CA SER A 244 -1.79 -1.02 8.96
C SER A 244 -1.09 -1.79 7.83
N SER A 245 -0.40 -1.11 6.92
CA SER A 245 0.27 -1.71 5.77
C SER A 245 1.50 -2.51 6.17
N LEU A 246 1.58 -3.79 5.75
CA LEU A 246 2.72 -4.64 6.05
C LEU A 246 4.00 -4.10 5.40
N ILE A 247 3.93 -3.76 4.12
CA ILE A 247 5.08 -3.25 3.38
C ILE A 247 5.59 -1.93 3.98
N PHE A 248 4.69 -0.99 4.31
CA PHE A 248 5.11 0.30 4.86
C PHE A 248 5.68 0.16 6.28
N LYS A 249 5.14 -0.78 7.08
CA LYS A 249 5.75 -1.20 8.36
C LYS A 249 7.20 -1.68 8.16
N GLY A 250 7.44 -2.52 7.15
CA GLY A 250 8.78 -3.01 6.83
C GLY A 250 9.74 -1.93 6.38
N MET A 251 9.26 -0.96 5.57
CA MET A 251 10.03 0.21 5.16
C MET A 251 10.40 1.09 6.37
N GLY A 252 9.43 1.41 7.24
CA GLY A 252 9.65 2.19 8.45
C GLY A 252 10.68 1.54 9.37
N LYS A 253 10.54 0.23 9.66
CA LYS A 253 11.53 -0.53 10.44
C LYS A 253 12.91 -0.52 9.78
N SER A 254 12.98 -0.67 8.44
CA SER A 254 14.25 -0.63 7.69
C SER A 254 14.94 0.73 7.77
N ALA A 255 14.15 1.80 7.87
CA ALA A 255 14.63 3.17 8.06
C ALA A 255 14.87 3.53 9.54
N GLY A 256 14.78 2.57 10.46
CA GLY A 256 15.01 2.79 11.91
C GLY A 256 13.95 3.67 12.58
N MET A 257 12.72 3.70 12.03
CA MET A 257 11.58 4.39 12.63
C MET A 257 10.85 3.48 13.63
N ASP A 258 10.25 4.08 14.65
CA ASP A 258 9.32 3.36 15.52
C ASP A 258 7.98 3.17 14.79
N VAL A 259 7.46 1.93 14.77
CA VAL A 259 6.23 1.61 14.06
C VAL A 259 5.12 1.30 15.04
N VAL A 260 4.06 2.10 14.97
CA VAL A 260 2.81 1.92 15.71
C VAL A 260 1.87 1.09 14.83
N ASP A 261 1.73 -0.18 15.18
CA ASP A 261 0.87 -1.12 14.44
C ASP A 261 -0.57 -0.96 14.89
N ILE A 262 -1.41 -0.44 14.02
CA ILE A 262 -2.84 -0.26 14.28
C ILE A 262 -3.58 -1.48 13.73
N MET A 263 -3.85 -2.42 14.64
CA MET A 263 -4.66 -3.61 14.33
C MET A 263 -6.08 -3.41 14.85
N GLY A 264 -7.05 -3.67 14.00
CA GLY A 264 -8.45 -3.78 14.42
C GLY A 264 -8.73 -5.02 15.26
N PRO A 265 -9.90 -5.08 15.91
CA PRO A 265 -10.39 -6.32 16.50
C PRO A 265 -10.43 -7.37 15.38
N ASN A 266 -9.91 -8.57 15.62
CA ASN A 266 -9.78 -9.68 14.68
C ASN A 266 -8.60 -9.60 13.69
N GLY A 267 -7.61 -8.72 13.90
CA GLY A 267 -6.46 -8.64 12.99
C GLY A 267 -6.78 -8.01 11.63
N ASN A 268 -7.95 -7.43 11.46
CA ASN A 268 -8.32 -6.69 10.25
C ASN A 268 -7.89 -5.23 10.34
N PRO A 269 -7.31 -4.63 9.28
CA PRO A 269 -6.90 -3.23 9.27
C PRO A 269 -8.07 -2.24 9.45
N ALA A 270 -9.28 -2.66 9.16
CA ALA A 270 -10.47 -1.85 8.94
C ALA A 270 -11.12 -1.26 10.18
N SER A 271 -10.47 -1.12 11.34
CA SER A 271 -11.29 -0.93 12.51
C SER A 271 -11.42 0.46 13.08
N SER A 272 -10.76 1.45 12.66
CA SER A 272 -11.22 2.84 12.82
C SER A 272 -10.21 3.87 12.32
N PHE A 273 -10.58 4.63 11.36
CA PHE A 273 -9.93 5.87 10.96
C PHE A 273 -9.61 6.75 12.18
N LYS A 274 -10.56 6.90 13.11
CA LYS A 274 -10.39 7.66 14.37
C LYS A 274 -9.25 7.14 15.24
N GLY A 275 -9.07 5.83 15.32
CA GLY A 275 -7.96 5.23 16.08
C GLY A 275 -6.59 5.57 15.49
N LYS A 276 -6.48 5.59 14.16
CA LYS A 276 -5.24 5.97 13.45
C LYS A 276 -4.88 7.44 13.70
N VAL A 277 -5.88 8.35 13.56
CA VAL A 277 -5.68 9.79 13.84
C VAL A 277 -5.25 10.03 15.29
N ALA A 278 -5.96 9.42 16.24
CA ALA A 278 -5.63 9.57 17.67
C ALA A 278 -4.22 9.07 18.00
N ALA A 279 -3.81 7.93 17.41
CA ALA A 279 -2.45 7.41 17.55
C ALA A 279 -1.41 8.38 16.97
N ALA A 280 -1.61 8.88 15.74
CA ALA A 280 -0.68 9.80 15.12
C ALA A 280 -0.53 11.11 15.90
N LEU A 281 -1.64 11.70 16.37
CA LEU A 281 -1.59 12.91 17.20
C LEU A 281 -0.88 12.70 18.54
N LYS A 282 -1.02 11.51 19.14
CA LYS A 282 -0.31 11.15 20.37
C LYS A 282 1.19 11.02 20.15
N GLU A 283 1.60 10.37 19.05
CA GLU A 283 3.02 10.18 18.75
C GLU A 283 3.74 11.51 18.43
N LEU A 284 3.04 12.54 17.97
CA LEU A 284 3.59 13.90 17.80
C LEU A 284 4.11 14.52 19.10
N ASP A 285 3.66 14.07 20.26
CA ASP A 285 4.19 14.55 21.55
C ASP A 285 5.62 14.02 21.82
N THR A 286 5.96 12.87 21.22
CA THR A 286 7.25 12.18 21.42
C THR A 286 8.21 12.43 20.25
N TYR A 287 7.75 12.26 19.01
CA TYR A 287 8.60 12.30 17.83
C TYR A 287 8.57 13.66 17.13
N ASP A 288 9.65 13.97 16.39
CA ASP A 288 9.72 15.18 15.56
C ASP A 288 8.86 15.04 14.30
N THR A 289 8.78 13.83 13.76
CA THR A 289 8.01 13.50 12.55
C THR A 289 7.12 12.30 12.80
N VAL A 290 5.86 12.39 12.39
CA VAL A 290 4.92 11.26 12.43
C VAL A 290 4.33 11.07 11.04
N TYR A 291 4.42 9.85 10.54
CA TYR A 291 3.72 9.42 9.35
C TYR A 291 2.40 8.77 9.74
N LEU A 292 1.32 9.15 9.11
CA LEU A 292 0.00 8.53 9.20
C LEU A 292 -0.39 8.01 7.82
N HIS A 293 -0.54 6.70 7.68
CA HIS A 293 -0.90 6.06 6.42
C HIS A 293 -2.31 5.46 6.48
N ILE A 294 -3.13 5.80 5.47
CA ILE A 294 -4.52 5.37 5.31
C ILE A 294 -4.64 4.67 3.96
N GLU A 295 -4.91 3.36 3.95
CA GLU A 295 -4.89 2.51 2.75
C GLU A 295 -6.26 1.89 2.39
N GLU A 296 -7.30 2.14 3.17
CA GLU A 296 -8.58 1.42 3.07
C GLU A 296 -9.30 1.66 1.74
N ILE A 297 -9.22 2.88 1.17
CA ILE A 297 -9.93 3.27 -0.06
C ILE A 297 -9.32 2.63 -1.30
N GLU A 298 -8.03 2.33 -1.27
CA GLU A 298 -7.31 1.71 -2.36
C GLU A 298 -7.90 0.35 -2.77
N ASN A 299 -8.25 -0.49 -1.80
CA ASN A 299 -8.83 -1.79 -2.05
C ASN A 299 -10.22 -1.72 -2.71
N ILE A 300 -10.99 -0.66 -2.42
CA ILE A 300 -12.28 -0.39 -3.06
C ILE A 300 -12.05 -0.02 -4.53
N SER A 301 -11.07 0.84 -4.79
CA SER A 301 -10.69 1.24 -6.16
C SER A 301 -10.31 0.03 -7.02
N LEU A 302 -9.52 -0.89 -6.48
CA LEU A 302 -9.08 -2.10 -7.22
C LEU A 302 -10.20 -3.12 -7.47
N LYS A 303 -11.33 -3.02 -6.75
CA LYS A 303 -12.55 -3.80 -7.03
C LYS A 303 -13.45 -3.17 -8.07
N GLY A 304 -13.19 -1.93 -8.47
CA GLY A 304 -13.96 -1.21 -9.49
C GLY A 304 -15.29 -0.66 -8.99
N ASP A 305 -15.52 -0.60 -7.68
CA ASP A 305 -16.76 -0.09 -7.11
C ASP A 305 -16.67 1.43 -6.92
N LEU A 306 -17.27 2.16 -7.87
CA LEU A 306 -17.23 3.62 -7.91
C LEU A 306 -18.09 4.26 -6.82
N ASP A 307 -19.26 3.71 -6.55
CA ASP A 307 -20.19 4.31 -5.59
C ASP A 307 -19.68 4.07 -4.16
N ASP A 308 -19.16 2.89 -3.87
CA ASP A 308 -18.49 2.61 -2.58
C ASP A 308 -17.21 3.46 -2.41
N LYS A 309 -16.48 3.75 -3.49
CA LYS A 309 -15.31 4.63 -3.44
C LYS A 309 -15.69 6.06 -3.04
N VAL A 310 -16.77 6.61 -3.61
CA VAL A 310 -17.29 7.95 -3.25
C VAL A 310 -17.65 7.98 -1.76
N LEU A 311 -18.40 7.00 -1.27
CA LEU A 311 -18.77 6.91 0.14
C LEU A 311 -17.54 6.79 1.07
N ALA A 312 -16.55 6.01 0.67
CA ALA A 312 -15.32 5.87 1.45
C ALA A 312 -14.48 7.14 1.49
N ILE A 313 -14.52 7.96 0.43
CA ILE A 313 -13.89 9.30 0.42
C ILE A 313 -14.64 10.25 1.37
N GLU A 314 -15.96 10.22 1.40
CA GLU A 314 -16.76 11.00 2.35
C GLU A 314 -16.50 10.59 3.80
N ASP A 315 -16.39 9.27 4.06
CA ASP A 315 -15.99 8.75 5.38
C ASP A 315 -14.58 9.20 5.78
N PHE A 316 -13.64 9.23 4.83
CA PHE A 316 -12.29 9.76 5.06
C PHE A 316 -12.33 11.24 5.44
N ASP A 317 -13.13 12.06 4.75
CA ASP A 317 -13.30 13.47 5.07
C ASP A 317 -13.80 13.65 6.51
N GLN A 318 -14.83 12.90 6.91
CA GLN A 318 -15.44 12.99 8.23
C GLN A 318 -14.58 12.43 9.35
N GLU A 319 -13.90 11.32 9.12
CA GLU A 319 -13.23 10.57 10.18
C GLU A 319 -11.71 10.82 10.26
N ILE A 320 -11.09 11.34 9.19
CA ILE A 320 -9.66 11.68 9.13
C ILE A 320 -9.46 13.18 9.00
N ALA A 321 -9.95 13.80 7.89
CA ALA A 321 -9.67 15.21 7.62
C ALA A 321 -10.28 16.14 8.66
N GLY A 322 -11.53 15.91 9.07
CA GLY A 322 -12.19 16.70 10.09
C GLY A 322 -11.48 16.68 11.45
N PRO A 323 -11.22 15.52 12.05
CA PRO A 323 -10.44 15.43 13.29
C PRO A 323 -9.03 16.03 13.19
N LEU A 324 -8.32 15.84 12.07
CA LEU A 324 -7.00 16.45 11.85
C LEU A 324 -7.10 17.98 11.79
N LEU A 325 -8.03 18.52 11.01
CA LEU A 325 -8.24 19.96 10.92
C LEU A 325 -8.54 20.57 12.30
N ASN A 326 -9.41 19.92 13.09
CA ASN A 326 -9.76 20.40 14.43
C ASN A 326 -8.55 20.39 15.39
N ALA A 327 -7.75 19.31 15.35
CA ALA A 327 -6.55 19.19 16.18
C ALA A 327 -5.47 20.21 15.79
N LEU A 328 -5.24 20.41 14.49
CA LEU A 328 -4.20 21.29 13.96
C LEU A 328 -4.54 22.77 14.14
N ASN A 329 -5.83 23.15 14.09
CA ASN A 329 -6.26 24.52 14.42
C ASN A 329 -5.93 24.95 15.88
N CYS A 330 -5.60 24.00 16.75
CA CYS A 330 -5.24 24.24 18.15
C CYS A 330 -3.72 24.06 18.42
N ARG A 331 -2.91 23.82 17.37
CA ARG A 331 -1.47 23.50 17.51
C ARG A 331 -0.60 24.33 16.57
N ASP A 332 -0.01 25.40 17.10
CA ASP A 332 0.94 26.25 16.35
C ASP A 332 2.32 25.60 16.16
N ASP A 333 2.57 24.50 16.83
CA ASP A 333 3.82 23.76 16.80
C ASP A 333 3.85 22.62 15.77
N VAL A 334 2.76 22.38 15.03
CA VAL A 334 2.63 21.28 14.07
C VAL A 334 2.45 21.82 12.65
N LYS A 335 3.20 21.24 11.72
CA LYS A 335 3.05 21.44 10.27
C LYS A 335 2.65 20.12 9.63
N MET A 336 1.63 20.12 8.79
CA MET A 336 1.12 18.89 8.14
C MET A 336 1.37 18.93 6.64
N LEU A 337 1.88 17.83 6.09
CA LEU A 337 1.83 17.48 4.68
C LEU A 337 0.74 16.40 4.50
N PHE A 338 -0.26 16.66 3.68
CA PHE A 338 -1.17 15.63 3.20
C PHE A 338 -0.87 15.37 1.72
N VAL A 339 -0.70 14.10 1.35
CA VAL A 339 -0.32 13.68 0.00
C VAL A 339 -0.89 12.32 -0.33
N GLU A 340 -1.28 12.11 -1.59
CA GLU A 340 -1.63 10.81 -2.12
C GLU A 340 -0.38 9.99 -2.50
N ASN A 341 -0.44 8.66 -2.35
CA ASN A 341 0.69 7.81 -2.76
C ASN A 341 0.77 7.63 -4.28
N HIS A 342 -0.34 7.36 -4.94
CA HIS A 342 -0.51 7.25 -6.39
C HIS A 342 -1.99 7.33 -6.74
N VAL A 343 -2.31 7.47 -8.02
CA VAL A 343 -3.69 7.39 -8.50
C VAL A 343 -4.13 5.93 -8.54
N SER A 344 -5.26 5.62 -7.89
CA SER A 344 -5.88 4.29 -7.84
C SER A 344 -7.18 4.31 -8.63
N SER A 345 -7.09 3.96 -9.93
CA SER A 345 -8.24 4.06 -10.81
C SER A 345 -9.24 2.92 -10.63
N ALA A 346 -10.46 3.25 -10.20
CA ALA A 346 -11.55 2.29 -10.06
C ALA A 346 -12.06 1.82 -11.43
N SER A 347 -12.08 2.69 -12.44
CA SER A 347 -12.50 2.30 -13.80
C SER A 347 -11.52 1.33 -14.48
N LEU A 348 -10.22 1.44 -14.17
CA LEU A 348 -9.18 0.55 -14.69
C LEU A 348 -8.88 -0.62 -13.75
N MET A 349 -9.32 -0.57 -12.49
CA MET A 349 -8.95 -1.49 -11.41
C MET A 349 -7.42 -1.64 -11.27
N LYS A 350 -6.69 -0.53 -11.44
CA LYS A 350 -5.23 -0.48 -11.49
C LYS A 350 -4.69 0.81 -10.88
N TYR A 351 -3.45 0.74 -10.42
CA TYR A 351 -2.65 1.92 -10.09
C TYR A 351 -2.12 2.60 -11.36
N THR A 352 -1.92 3.90 -11.29
CA THR A 352 -1.31 4.64 -12.39
C THR A 352 -0.17 5.54 -11.91
N ARG A 353 0.69 5.94 -12.86
CA ARG A 353 1.85 6.81 -12.60
C ARG A 353 1.53 8.30 -12.76
N ASP A 354 0.26 8.64 -12.77
CA ASP A 354 -0.15 10.05 -12.84
C ASP A 354 0.35 10.81 -11.60
N ARG A 355 0.58 12.10 -11.77
CA ARG A 355 0.93 12.97 -10.64
C ARG A 355 -0.22 13.04 -9.64
N VAL A 356 0.13 13.20 -8.38
CA VAL A 356 -0.85 13.29 -7.31
C VAL A 356 -0.84 14.66 -6.63
N PRO A 357 -1.97 15.14 -6.13
CA PRO A 357 -2.04 16.38 -5.38
C PRO A 357 -1.44 16.23 -3.98
N PHE A 358 -0.93 17.34 -3.44
CA PHE A 358 -0.58 17.47 -2.04
C PHE A 358 -1.01 18.84 -1.49
N LEU A 359 -1.10 18.94 -0.17
CA LEU A 359 -1.23 20.19 0.55
C LEU A 359 -0.29 20.26 1.76
N VAL A 360 0.16 21.47 2.09
CA VAL A 360 0.95 21.76 3.30
C VAL A 360 0.23 22.77 4.15
N PHE A 361 -0.20 22.36 5.34
CA PHE A 361 -0.93 23.15 6.32
C PHE A 361 -0.07 23.45 7.57
N PRO A 362 -0.15 24.67 8.14
CA PRO A 362 -0.78 25.86 7.57
C PRO A 362 0.03 26.47 6.43
N ALA A 363 -0.64 27.19 5.54
CA ALA A 363 -0.01 27.90 4.46
C ALA A 363 0.89 29.03 4.98
N GLN A 364 2.02 29.24 4.35
CA GLN A 364 2.83 30.44 4.56
C GLN A 364 2.19 31.62 3.83
N THR A 365 2.51 32.86 4.27
CA THR A 365 2.00 34.07 3.63
C THR A 365 2.41 34.12 2.15
N GLY A 366 1.41 34.26 1.26
CA GLY A 366 1.62 34.30 -0.19
C GLY A 366 1.64 32.93 -0.88
N SER A 367 1.38 31.84 -0.16
CA SER A 367 1.22 30.51 -0.73
C SER A 367 0.00 30.40 -1.63
N GLN A 368 0.08 29.54 -2.65
CA GLN A 368 -1.03 29.26 -3.56
C GLN A 368 -1.92 28.17 -2.95
N SER A 369 -3.13 28.54 -2.54
CA SER A 369 -4.18 27.61 -2.09
C SER A 369 -5.06 27.14 -3.25
N ALA A 370 -5.94 26.19 -2.98
CA ALA A 370 -6.98 25.71 -3.90
C ALA A 370 -8.37 25.93 -3.30
N GLU A 371 -9.41 25.91 -4.13
CA GLU A 371 -10.81 26.01 -3.68
C GLU A 371 -11.25 24.74 -2.95
N GLY A 372 -10.76 23.57 -3.40
CA GLY A 372 -10.98 22.25 -2.84
C GLY A 372 -9.77 21.35 -3.04
N PHE A 373 -9.78 20.18 -2.40
CA PHE A 373 -8.76 19.15 -2.57
C PHE A 373 -9.24 18.11 -3.59
N ASP A 374 -8.85 18.27 -4.83
CA ASP A 374 -9.13 17.34 -5.92
C ASP A 374 -7.99 17.30 -6.94
N GLU A 375 -8.15 16.50 -7.99
CA GLU A 375 -7.15 16.31 -9.05
C GLU A 375 -6.88 17.60 -9.87
N LYS A 376 -7.76 18.59 -9.84
CA LYS A 376 -7.54 19.90 -10.51
C LYS A 376 -6.32 20.64 -9.96
N ILE A 377 -5.92 20.34 -8.74
CA ILE A 377 -4.66 20.85 -8.16
C ILE A 377 -3.47 20.49 -9.03
N VAL A 378 -3.47 19.31 -9.66
CA VAL A 378 -2.36 18.84 -10.50
C VAL A 378 -2.13 19.78 -11.68
N ASP A 379 -3.19 20.25 -12.32
CA ASP A 379 -3.10 21.10 -13.50
C ASP A 379 -3.04 22.60 -13.18
N SER A 380 -3.68 23.03 -12.09
CA SER A 380 -3.88 24.44 -11.76
C SER A 380 -2.74 25.05 -10.95
N ASN A 381 -1.98 24.25 -10.19
CA ASN A 381 -0.96 24.72 -9.28
C ASN A 381 0.44 24.70 -9.88
N LYS A 382 1.20 25.79 -9.65
CA LYS A 382 2.60 25.95 -10.13
C LYS A 382 3.62 25.25 -9.24
N THR A 383 3.25 24.91 -8.01
CA THR A 383 4.13 24.18 -7.08
C THR A 383 4.13 22.70 -7.47
N HIS A 384 5.27 22.23 -7.97
CA HIS A 384 5.38 20.84 -8.39
C HIS A 384 6.75 20.26 -8.01
N PHE A 385 6.72 19.00 -7.58
CA PHE A 385 7.94 18.23 -7.29
C PHE A 385 8.11 17.09 -8.29
N LYS A 386 9.36 16.87 -8.69
CA LYS A 386 9.69 15.79 -9.65
C LYS A 386 9.74 14.41 -9.00
N SER A 387 9.82 14.34 -7.66
CA SER A 387 9.87 13.09 -6.92
C SER A 387 9.39 13.28 -5.48
N GLY A 388 8.90 12.19 -4.86
CA GLY A 388 8.54 12.19 -3.45
C GLY A 388 9.69 12.58 -2.52
N PRO A 389 10.93 12.05 -2.70
CA PRO A 389 12.06 12.47 -1.87
C PRO A 389 12.32 13.98 -1.86
N GLN A 390 12.16 14.65 -3.01
CA GLN A 390 12.30 16.11 -3.08
C GLN A 390 11.20 16.83 -2.29
N LEU A 391 9.96 16.37 -2.35
CA LEU A 391 8.84 16.91 -1.55
C LEU A 391 9.10 16.74 -0.06
N ILE A 392 9.46 15.53 0.37
CA ILE A 392 9.71 15.21 1.78
C ILE A 392 10.88 16.02 2.33
N GLU A 393 11.98 16.13 1.57
CA GLU A 393 13.14 16.92 1.96
C GLU A 393 12.78 18.41 2.11
N ALA A 394 12.07 18.98 1.14
CA ALA A 394 11.63 20.38 1.18
C ALA A 394 10.69 20.64 2.37
N PHE A 395 9.76 19.72 2.64
CA PHE A 395 8.83 19.81 3.76
C PHE A 395 9.56 19.77 5.12
N LEU A 396 10.45 18.79 5.33
CA LEU A 396 11.17 18.60 6.59
C LEU A 396 12.25 19.67 6.84
N LYS A 397 12.68 20.39 5.80
CA LYS A 397 13.61 21.55 5.88
C LYS A 397 12.90 22.89 5.96
N ASP A 398 11.58 22.94 6.14
CA ASP A 398 10.78 24.17 6.21
C ASP A 398 10.91 25.08 4.97
N GLN A 399 11.05 24.49 3.79
CA GLN A 399 11.11 25.20 2.52
C GLN A 399 9.73 25.39 1.85
N LEU A 400 8.69 24.84 2.48
CA LEU A 400 7.28 24.89 2.03
C LEU A 400 6.40 25.62 3.02
#